data_224e47885f60ba9f6f1041e6e3ecc308
#
_entry.id   224e47885f60ba9f6f1041e6e3ecc308
#
_cell.length_a   1.000
_cell.length_b   1.000
_cell.length_c   1.000
_cell.angle_alpha   90.00
_cell.angle_beta   90.00
_cell.angle_gamma   90.00
#
_symmetry.space_group_name_H-M   'P 1'
#
loop_
_entity.id
_entity.type
_entity.pdbx_description
1 polymer ?
#
loop_
_entity_poly.entity_id
_entity_poly.type
_entity_poly.pdbx_seq_one_letter_code
_entity_poly.pdbx_strand_id
1 'polypeptide(L)'
;MHAFILAGGFATRLWPLTEKRAKPLLPLAGVPLIEYLVRDIPDEIPVTISTNAVFKEAFESWAEHFGRSNVEILIEDVQSDDQKLGALGATAQWITDAKIDDDVLLLTGDNYCGFSFDAFLAAAKNDTTLIAVHDIGDLDKAKAFGTVIADGSQVNGFEE
;
A
#
# COMPACT_ATOMS: atom_id res chain seq x y z
N MET A 1 9.01 13.22 -4.79
CA MET A 1 7.94 12.24 -4.47
C MET A 1 8.56 10.98 -3.90
N HIS A 2 7.88 10.32 -2.94
CA HIS A 2 8.31 9.07 -2.34
C HIS A 2 7.12 8.11 -2.25
N ALA A 3 7.28 6.84 -2.61
CA ALA A 3 6.23 5.84 -2.48
C ALA A 3 6.32 5.13 -1.11
N PHE A 4 5.19 5.04 -0.42
CA PHE A 4 5.07 4.31 0.84
C PHE A 4 4.01 3.22 0.72
N ILE A 5 4.41 1.98 0.94
CA ILE A 5 3.55 0.80 0.81
C ILE A 5 3.29 0.19 2.18
N LEU A 6 2.06 0.22 2.63
CA LEU A 6 1.62 -0.41 3.88
C LEU A 6 1.45 -1.92 3.68
N ALA A 7 2.29 -2.73 4.31
CA ALA A 7 2.29 -4.18 4.20
C ALA A 7 2.34 -4.91 5.56
N GLY A 8 2.09 -4.19 6.68
CA GLY A 8 2.14 -4.72 8.05
C GLY A 8 0.92 -5.55 8.50
N GLY A 9 -0.04 -5.82 7.62
CA GLY A 9 -1.24 -6.59 7.93
C GLY A 9 -1.01 -8.08 8.17
N PHE A 10 -1.59 -8.65 9.25
CA PHE A 10 -1.52 -10.11 9.54
C PHE A 10 -2.49 -10.94 8.70
N ALA A 11 -3.49 -10.30 8.06
CA ALA A 11 -4.47 -10.93 7.17
C ALA A 11 -5.09 -12.22 7.75
N THR A 12 -5.46 -12.21 9.03
CA THR A 12 -5.98 -13.38 9.78
C THR A 12 -7.21 -14.03 9.14
N ARG A 13 -7.99 -13.28 8.37
CA ARG A 13 -9.16 -13.80 7.63
C ARG A 13 -8.78 -14.80 6.52
N LEU A 14 -7.53 -14.82 6.10
CA LEU A 14 -7.02 -15.72 5.07
C LEU A 14 -6.25 -16.93 5.64
N TRP A 15 -6.25 -17.14 6.96
CA TRP A 15 -5.63 -18.32 7.55
C TRP A 15 -6.25 -19.62 6.98
N PRO A 16 -5.43 -20.66 6.76
CA PRO A 16 -4.01 -20.81 7.13
C PRO A 16 -3.00 -20.25 6.11
N LEU A 17 -3.45 -19.66 4.99
CA LEU A 17 -2.55 -19.19 3.90
C LEU A 17 -1.58 -18.10 4.38
N THR A 18 -2.03 -17.23 5.28
CA THR A 18 -1.27 -16.07 5.77
C THR A 18 -0.70 -16.26 7.17
N GLU A 19 -0.82 -17.44 7.76
CA GLU A 19 -0.26 -17.74 9.08
C GLU A 19 1.27 -17.62 9.10
N LYS A 20 1.93 -18.04 8.01
CA LYS A 20 3.40 -18.06 7.86
C LYS A 20 3.91 -17.23 6.68
N ARG A 21 3.04 -16.49 6.01
CA ARG A 21 3.38 -15.69 4.84
C ARG A 21 2.55 -14.43 4.78
N ALA A 22 3.20 -13.28 4.66
CA ALA A 22 2.51 -12.01 4.50
C ALA A 22 1.62 -12.02 3.25
N LYS A 23 0.41 -11.45 3.34
CA LYS A 23 -0.54 -11.38 2.20
C LYS A 23 0.09 -10.76 0.94
N PRO A 24 0.87 -9.66 1.04
CA PRO A 24 1.54 -9.08 -0.12
C PRO A 24 2.57 -9.99 -0.80
N LEU A 25 3.09 -10.98 -0.10
CA LEU A 25 4.04 -11.96 -0.63
C LEU A 25 3.36 -13.25 -1.12
N LEU A 26 2.02 -13.34 -1.07
CA LEU A 26 1.31 -14.46 -1.70
C LEU A 26 1.42 -14.36 -3.22
N PRO A 27 1.62 -15.51 -3.92
CA PRO A 27 1.73 -15.50 -5.37
C PRO A 27 0.39 -15.25 -6.05
N LEU A 28 0.35 -14.29 -6.96
CA LEU A 28 -0.69 -14.08 -7.94
C LEU A 28 -0.10 -14.44 -9.31
N ALA A 29 -0.64 -15.45 -9.97
CA ALA A 29 -0.09 -15.98 -11.23
C ALA A 29 1.43 -16.28 -11.18
N GLY A 30 1.91 -16.76 -10.02
CA GLY A 30 3.31 -17.16 -9.84
C GLY A 30 4.26 -16.03 -9.41
N VAL A 31 3.79 -14.79 -9.30
CA VAL A 31 4.55 -13.61 -8.89
C VAL A 31 3.99 -13.07 -7.57
N PRO A 32 4.80 -12.69 -6.57
CA PRO A 32 4.31 -12.05 -5.36
C PRO A 32 3.43 -10.82 -5.67
N LEU A 33 2.29 -10.71 -4.98
CA LEU A 33 1.32 -9.64 -5.23
C LEU A 33 1.97 -8.23 -5.18
N ILE A 34 2.84 -8.00 -4.22
CA ILE A 34 3.53 -6.71 -4.06
C ILE A 34 4.41 -6.34 -5.25
N GLU A 35 4.93 -7.32 -6.01
CA GLU A 35 5.78 -7.04 -7.17
C GLU A 35 5.00 -6.32 -8.28
N TYR A 36 3.70 -6.60 -8.45
CA TYR A 36 2.88 -5.88 -9.41
C TYR A 36 2.83 -4.39 -9.11
N LEU A 37 2.70 -4.02 -7.82
CA LEU A 37 2.73 -2.62 -7.41
C LEU A 37 4.11 -2.00 -7.63
N VAL A 38 5.17 -2.66 -7.15
CA VAL A 38 6.51 -2.08 -7.18
C VAL A 38 7.06 -1.96 -8.60
N ARG A 39 6.69 -2.87 -9.52
CA ARG A 39 7.07 -2.78 -10.94
C ARG A 39 6.40 -1.63 -11.68
N ASP A 40 5.17 -1.26 -11.28
CA ASP A 40 4.42 -0.19 -11.93
C ASP A 40 4.79 1.21 -11.38
N ILE A 41 5.49 1.29 -10.24
CA ILE A 41 6.03 2.56 -9.72
C ILE A 41 7.25 2.96 -10.56
N PRO A 42 7.31 4.21 -11.11
CA PRO A 42 8.46 4.70 -11.85
C PRO A 42 9.79 4.48 -11.13
N ASP A 43 10.83 4.09 -11.87
CA ASP A 43 12.11 3.67 -11.30
C ASP A 43 12.83 4.75 -10.50
N GLU A 44 12.59 6.02 -10.80
CA GLU A 44 13.16 7.17 -10.10
C GLU A 44 12.52 7.43 -8.73
N ILE A 45 11.34 6.89 -8.46
CA ILE A 45 10.63 7.08 -7.18
C ILE A 45 11.16 6.06 -6.17
N PRO A 46 11.78 6.50 -5.06
CA PRO A 46 12.16 5.62 -3.97
C PRO A 46 10.92 5.01 -3.31
N VAL A 47 11.02 3.76 -2.91
CA VAL A 47 9.93 2.98 -2.34
C VAL A 47 10.29 2.50 -0.94
N THR A 48 9.49 2.86 0.04
CA THR A 48 9.56 2.26 1.39
C THR A 48 8.37 1.33 1.58
N ILE A 49 8.64 0.09 1.96
CA ILE A 49 7.61 -0.90 2.28
C ILE A 49 7.62 -1.13 3.78
N SER A 50 6.54 -0.74 4.46
CA SER A 50 6.37 -0.96 5.88
C SER A 50 5.75 -2.33 6.15
N THR A 51 6.41 -3.13 6.99
CA THR A 51 5.91 -4.44 7.42
C THR A 51 6.15 -4.66 8.91
N ASN A 52 5.50 -5.66 9.50
CA ASN A 52 5.68 -5.99 10.91
C ASN A 52 6.92 -6.90 11.13
N ALA A 53 7.36 -6.99 12.39
CA ALA A 53 8.55 -7.78 12.77
C ALA A 53 8.43 -9.27 12.45
N VAL A 54 7.21 -9.83 12.40
CA VAL A 54 6.98 -11.26 12.11
C VAL A 54 7.37 -11.63 10.68
N PHE A 55 7.16 -10.72 9.73
CA PHE A 55 7.43 -10.98 8.30
C PHE A 55 8.73 -10.32 7.79
N LYS A 56 9.53 -9.74 8.68
CA LYS A 56 10.79 -9.06 8.35
C LYS A 56 11.66 -9.84 7.37
N GLU A 57 12.07 -11.04 7.76
CA GLU A 57 12.99 -11.87 6.95
C GLU A 57 12.43 -12.20 5.57
N ALA A 58 11.10 -12.40 5.48
CA ALA A 58 10.45 -12.71 4.21
C ALA A 58 10.48 -11.50 3.25
N PHE A 59 10.26 -10.29 3.76
CA PHE A 59 10.32 -9.08 2.94
C PHE A 59 11.75 -8.70 2.57
N GLU A 60 12.71 -8.81 3.50
CA GLU A 60 14.13 -8.57 3.22
C GLU A 60 14.64 -9.52 2.12
N SER A 61 14.34 -10.83 2.26
CA SER A 61 14.69 -11.82 1.23
C SER A 61 14.01 -11.55 -0.12
N TRP A 62 12.75 -11.14 -0.11
CA TRP A 62 12.05 -10.76 -1.33
C TRP A 62 12.70 -9.53 -1.98
N ALA A 63 13.01 -8.48 -1.24
CA ALA A 63 13.61 -7.25 -1.77
C ALA A 63 15.00 -7.52 -2.38
N GLU A 64 15.80 -8.37 -1.75
CA GLU A 64 17.10 -8.81 -2.28
C GLU A 64 16.95 -9.53 -3.63
N HIS A 65 15.99 -10.45 -3.74
CA HIS A 65 15.74 -11.18 -4.99
C HIS A 65 15.12 -10.30 -6.09
N PHE A 66 14.27 -9.36 -5.70
CA PHE A 66 13.65 -8.41 -6.63
C PHE A 66 14.68 -7.47 -7.24
N GLY A 67 15.69 -7.05 -6.47
CA GLY A 67 16.91 -6.41 -6.95
C GLY A 67 16.76 -4.94 -7.36
N ARG A 68 15.64 -4.27 -7.05
CA ARG A 68 15.47 -2.83 -7.27
C ARG A 68 16.15 -2.05 -6.13
N SER A 69 17.20 -1.27 -6.47
CA SER A 69 18.12 -0.67 -5.49
C SER A 69 17.52 0.43 -4.61
N ASN A 70 16.41 1.05 -5.03
CA ASN A 70 15.72 2.09 -4.27
C ASN A 70 14.43 1.58 -3.57
N VAL A 71 14.41 0.29 -3.22
CA VAL A 71 13.38 -0.32 -2.35
C VAL A 71 13.97 -0.54 -0.97
N GLU A 72 13.33 0.02 0.04
CA GLU A 72 13.69 -0.12 1.46
C GLU A 72 12.57 -0.83 2.22
N ILE A 73 12.94 -1.72 3.13
CA ILE A 73 11.99 -2.40 4.04
C ILE A 73 12.07 -1.72 5.41
N LEU A 74 10.96 -1.10 5.81
CA LEU A 74 10.78 -0.53 7.14
C LEU A 74 10.08 -1.56 8.05
N ILE A 75 10.71 -1.86 9.17
CA ILE A 75 10.17 -2.82 10.14
C ILE A 75 9.47 -2.05 11.26
N GLU A 76 8.15 -2.23 11.36
CA GLU A 76 7.40 -1.81 12.53
C GLU A 76 7.62 -2.81 13.67
N ASP A 77 7.94 -2.33 14.87
CA ASP A 77 8.11 -3.18 16.06
C ASP A 77 6.73 -3.62 16.60
N VAL A 78 5.99 -4.34 15.74
CA VAL A 78 4.65 -4.84 15.98
C VAL A 78 4.64 -6.35 15.77
N GLN A 79 4.20 -7.09 16.78
CA GLN A 79 4.16 -8.56 16.75
C GLN A 79 2.72 -9.12 16.74
N SER A 80 1.73 -8.28 17.00
CA SER A 80 0.33 -8.68 17.04
C SER A 80 -0.59 -7.55 16.54
N ASP A 81 -1.80 -7.91 16.16
CA ASP A 81 -2.77 -7.00 15.52
C ASP A 81 -3.21 -5.84 16.42
N ASP A 82 -3.24 -6.06 17.72
CA ASP A 82 -3.62 -5.07 18.75
C ASP A 82 -2.55 -3.99 19.01
N GLN A 83 -1.33 -4.19 18.54
CA GLN A 83 -0.22 -3.26 18.69
C GLN A 83 -0.08 -2.28 17.52
N LYS A 84 -0.89 -2.44 16.48
CA LYS A 84 -0.77 -1.62 15.26
C LYS A 84 -1.11 -0.16 15.49
N LEU A 85 -0.31 0.72 14.88
CA LEU A 85 -0.61 2.15 14.78
C LEU A 85 -1.78 2.45 13.82
N GLY A 86 -2.17 1.46 13.01
CA GLY A 86 -3.07 1.65 11.88
C GLY A 86 -2.39 2.36 10.70
N ALA A 87 -3.09 2.41 9.56
CA ALA A 87 -2.53 2.97 8.33
C ALA A 87 -2.07 4.43 8.48
N LEU A 88 -2.89 5.27 9.07
CA LEU A 88 -2.57 6.69 9.26
C LEU A 88 -1.43 6.89 10.27
N GLY A 89 -1.42 6.13 11.37
CA GLY A 89 -0.38 6.22 12.39
C GLY A 89 1.00 5.80 11.83
N ALA A 90 1.06 4.67 11.14
CA ALA A 90 2.29 4.19 10.48
C ALA A 90 2.81 5.18 9.45
N THR A 91 1.92 5.74 8.61
CA THR A 91 2.30 6.75 7.61
C THR A 91 2.82 8.03 8.26
N ALA A 92 2.15 8.55 9.28
CA ALA A 92 2.56 9.77 9.99
C ALA A 92 3.91 9.58 10.71
N GLN A 93 4.11 8.42 11.33
CA GLN A 93 5.37 8.10 11.97
C GLN A 93 6.51 8.05 10.94
N TRP A 94 6.32 7.33 9.82
CA TRP A 94 7.31 7.24 8.75
C TRP A 94 7.68 8.62 8.19
N ILE A 95 6.70 9.47 7.88
CA ILE A 95 6.94 10.84 7.39
C ILE A 95 7.81 11.61 8.37
N THR A 96 7.53 11.49 9.67
CA THR A 96 8.26 12.19 10.72
C THR A 96 9.69 11.67 10.87
N ASP A 97 9.85 10.36 10.95
CA ASP A 97 11.14 9.72 11.23
C ASP A 97 12.10 9.82 10.04
N ALA A 98 11.59 9.63 8.84
CA ALA A 98 12.33 9.78 7.59
C ALA A 98 12.46 11.24 7.11
N LYS A 99 11.82 12.20 7.81
CA LYS A 99 11.80 13.64 7.47
C LYS A 99 11.39 13.89 6.03
N ILE A 100 10.33 13.22 5.60
CA ILE A 100 9.79 13.37 4.25
C ILE A 100 9.16 14.76 4.12
N ASP A 101 9.72 15.57 3.22
CA ASP A 101 9.23 16.91 2.86
C ASP A 101 9.00 16.94 1.34
N ASP A 102 8.14 16.05 0.87
CA ASP A 102 7.84 15.85 -0.55
C ASP A 102 6.47 15.19 -0.70
N ASP A 103 5.97 15.11 -1.94
CA ASP A 103 4.75 14.36 -2.26
C ASP A 103 4.91 12.86 -1.91
N VAL A 104 3.83 12.26 -1.43
CA VAL A 104 3.78 10.85 -1.06
C VAL A 104 2.77 10.08 -1.91
N LEU A 105 3.23 9.01 -2.56
CA LEU A 105 2.38 8.00 -3.16
C LEU A 105 2.12 6.91 -2.11
N LEU A 106 0.93 6.97 -1.47
CA LEU A 106 0.53 5.99 -0.45
C LEU A 106 -0.21 4.82 -1.08
N LEU A 107 0.27 3.61 -0.83
CA LEU A 107 -0.29 2.36 -1.36
C LEU A 107 -0.51 1.33 -0.24
N THR A 108 -1.41 0.39 -0.48
CA THR A 108 -1.57 -0.80 0.37
C THR A 108 -1.06 -2.03 -0.38
N GLY A 109 -0.15 -2.77 0.24
CA GLY A 109 0.60 -3.88 -0.38
C GLY A 109 -0.24 -5.10 -0.75
N ASP A 110 -1.50 -5.11 -0.38
CA ASP A 110 -2.45 -6.21 -0.63
C ASP A 110 -3.45 -5.92 -1.77
N ASN A 111 -3.25 -4.82 -2.49
CA ASN A 111 -4.05 -4.44 -3.65
C ASN A 111 -3.34 -4.76 -4.96
N TYR A 112 -4.13 -5.01 -6.00
CA TYR A 112 -3.71 -5.03 -7.39
C TYR A 112 -4.32 -3.82 -8.10
N CYS A 113 -3.48 -2.99 -8.69
CA CYS A 113 -3.90 -1.83 -9.46
C CYS A 113 -3.86 -2.15 -10.95
N GLY A 114 -5.01 -2.09 -11.61
CA GLY A 114 -5.13 -2.35 -13.06
C GLY A 114 -5.02 -1.08 -13.93
N PHE A 115 -4.48 0.01 -13.37
CA PHE A 115 -4.25 1.28 -14.07
C PHE A 115 -2.77 1.66 -14.04
N SER A 116 -2.32 2.51 -14.96
CA SER A 116 -0.95 2.99 -15.01
C SER A 116 -0.68 4.02 -13.90
N PHE A 117 0.38 3.81 -13.12
CA PHE A 117 0.81 4.81 -12.14
C PHE A 117 1.34 6.08 -12.80
N ASP A 118 1.96 6.03 -13.97
CA ASP A 118 2.34 7.22 -14.73
C ASP A 118 1.12 8.09 -15.05
N ALA A 119 0.03 7.47 -15.52
CA ALA A 119 -1.20 8.20 -15.81
C ALA A 119 -1.87 8.74 -14.54
N PHE A 120 -1.84 8.00 -13.44
CA PHE A 120 -2.34 8.43 -12.14
C PHE A 120 -1.54 9.63 -11.61
N LEU A 121 -0.22 9.54 -11.62
CA LEU A 121 0.66 10.61 -11.15
C LEU A 121 0.55 11.86 -12.03
N ALA A 122 0.41 11.70 -13.34
CA ALA A 122 0.20 12.82 -14.26
C ALA A 122 -1.15 13.55 -14.04
N ALA A 123 -2.13 12.90 -13.43
CA ALA A 123 -3.41 13.50 -13.07
C ALA A 123 -3.36 14.30 -11.75
N ALA A 124 -2.30 14.12 -10.95
CA ALA A 124 -2.12 14.85 -9.70
C ALA A 124 -1.93 16.35 -9.98
N LYS A 125 -2.54 17.18 -9.15
CA LYS A 125 -2.40 18.64 -9.20
C LYS A 125 -1.70 19.09 -7.94
N ASN A 126 -0.92 20.16 -8.06
CA ASN A 126 -0.26 20.78 -6.91
C ASN A 126 -1.28 21.13 -5.82
N ASP A 127 -0.89 20.90 -4.58
CA ASP A 127 -1.68 21.21 -3.37
C ASP A 127 -3.03 20.45 -3.28
N THR A 128 -3.18 19.30 -3.99
CA THR A 128 -4.38 18.47 -3.90
C THR A 128 -4.04 17.01 -3.63
N THR A 129 -4.90 16.34 -2.86
CA THR A 129 -4.82 14.89 -2.69
C THR A 129 -5.60 14.22 -3.81
N LEU A 130 -4.98 13.27 -4.50
CA LEU A 130 -5.60 12.43 -5.53
C LEU A 130 -5.83 11.02 -4.96
N ILE A 131 -6.99 10.47 -5.18
CA ILE A 131 -7.31 9.09 -4.81
C ILE A 131 -7.81 8.29 -6.01
N ALA A 132 -7.44 7.02 -6.08
CA ALA A 132 -8.02 6.08 -7.02
C ALA A 132 -9.26 5.43 -6.41
N VAL A 133 -10.35 5.42 -7.17
CA VAL A 133 -11.61 4.77 -6.77
C VAL A 133 -12.07 3.82 -7.87
N HIS A 134 -12.83 2.80 -7.49
CA HIS A 134 -13.39 1.82 -8.41
C HIS A 134 -14.90 1.80 -8.30
N ASP A 135 -15.58 1.93 -9.43
CA ASP A 135 -17.03 1.74 -9.48
C ASP A 135 -17.37 0.24 -9.48
N ILE A 136 -17.99 -0.21 -8.40
CA ILE A 136 -18.41 -1.61 -8.23
C ILE A 136 -19.66 -1.91 -9.10
N GLY A 137 -20.41 -0.88 -9.51
CA GLY A 137 -21.65 -1.03 -10.28
C GLY A 137 -22.83 -1.63 -9.50
N ASP A 138 -22.71 -1.78 -8.17
CA ASP A 138 -23.70 -2.42 -7.30
C ASP A 138 -23.68 -1.77 -5.92
N LEU A 139 -24.72 -1.00 -5.62
CA LEU A 139 -24.83 -0.25 -4.35
C LEU A 139 -24.92 -1.14 -3.12
N ASP A 140 -25.51 -2.34 -3.23
CA ASP A 140 -25.61 -3.24 -2.09
C ASP A 140 -24.26 -3.89 -1.76
N LYS A 141 -23.44 -4.16 -2.77
CA LYS A 141 -22.06 -4.62 -2.56
C LYS A 141 -21.17 -3.50 -2.04
N ALA A 142 -21.39 -2.26 -2.47
CA ALA A 142 -20.63 -1.10 -2.03
C ALA A 142 -20.69 -0.88 -0.51
N LYS A 143 -21.81 -1.24 0.14
CA LYS A 143 -21.98 -1.16 1.61
C LYS A 143 -20.97 -1.99 2.43
N ALA A 144 -20.24 -2.91 1.79
CA ALA A 144 -19.19 -3.70 2.44
C ALA A 144 -17.81 -3.00 2.43
N PHE A 145 -17.72 -1.80 1.85
CA PHE A 145 -16.49 -1.05 1.64
C PHE A 145 -16.68 0.41 2.07
N GLY A 146 -15.57 1.10 2.32
CA GLY A 146 -15.58 2.56 2.37
C GLY A 146 -15.94 3.12 1.00
N THR A 147 -16.91 4.02 0.95
CA THR A 147 -17.41 4.62 -0.27
C THR A 147 -17.09 6.11 -0.34
N VAL A 148 -17.01 6.63 -1.56
CA VAL A 148 -16.69 8.03 -1.84
C VAL A 148 -17.93 8.72 -2.39
N ILE A 149 -18.26 9.87 -1.83
CA ILE A 149 -19.25 10.79 -2.38
C ILE A 149 -18.50 11.79 -3.25
N ALA A 150 -18.77 11.80 -4.56
CA ALA A 150 -18.08 12.66 -5.51
C ALA A 150 -19.04 13.44 -6.41
N ASP A 151 -18.63 14.64 -6.81
CA ASP A 151 -19.23 15.40 -7.91
C ASP A 151 -18.18 15.55 -9.03
N GLY A 152 -18.39 14.82 -10.12
CA GLY A 152 -17.37 14.66 -11.15
C GLY A 152 -16.08 14.05 -10.59
N SER A 153 -14.97 14.78 -10.65
CA SER A 153 -13.67 14.36 -10.10
C SER A 153 -13.41 14.89 -8.68
N GLN A 154 -14.34 15.60 -8.08
CA GLN A 154 -14.15 16.17 -6.74
C GLN A 154 -14.81 15.31 -5.68
N VAL A 155 -14.01 14.90 -4.69
CA VAL A 155 -14.50 14.19 -3.51
C VAL A 155 -15.11 15.18 -2.53
N ASN A 156 -16.36 14.92 -2.12
CA ASN A 156 -17.11 15.74 -1.18
C ASN A 156 -17.32 15.04 0.18
N GLY A 157 -17.07 13.74 0.25
CA GLY A 157 -17.22 12.98 1.49
C GLY A 157 -16.86 11.52 1.36
N PHE A 158 -16.83 10.85 2.51
CA PHE A 158 -16.63 9.41 2.65
C PHE A 158 -17.74 8.83 3.52
N GLU A 159 -18.17 7.62 3.20
CA GLU A 159 -19.11 6.82 4.02
C GLU A 159 -18.53 5.42 4.23
N GLU A 160 -18.67 4.89 5.46
CA GLU A 160 -18.25 3.55 5.88
C GLU A 160 -19.44 2.75 6.41
#